data_9b69a9466455d3d15fa278e6c329fac3
#
_entry.id   9b69a9466455d3d15fa278e6c329fac3
#
_cell.length_a   1.000
_cell.length_b   1.000
_cell.length_c   1.000
_cell.angle_alpha   90.00
_cell.angle_beta   90.00
_cell.angle_gamma   90.00
#
_symmetry.space_group_name_H-M   'P 1'
#
loop_
_entity.id
_entity.type
_entity.pdbx_description
1 polymer ?
#
loop_
_entity_poly.entity_id
_entity_poly.type
_entity_poly.pdbx_seq_one_letter_code
_entity_poly.pdbx_strand_id
1 'polypeptide(L)'
;MPADFRLIGATTRQPEELPAALRSRCVELFFKPLSFESMLTIARGAAKRLGYDMDDAAAELCAQCCMSGRDAVNMIQLAGGAVYTQNRRRITFSDMEWVSEISNCPKRPDIRMPEHMLPGTAIGIGVVGGGNGMIMEIECAAE
;
A
#
# COMPACT_ATOMS: atom_id res chain seq x y z
N MET A 1 36.52 21.65 -16.15
CA MET A 1 35.53 20.97 -17.01
C MET A 1 34.17 21.65 -16.83
N PRO A 2 33.52 22.14 -17.89
CA PRO A 2 32.15 22.63 -17.78
C PRO A 2 31.25 21.43 -17.46
N ALA A 3 30.61 21.47 -16.31
CA ALA A 3 29.61 20.44 -15.92
C ALA A 3 28.22 20.89 -16.39
N ASP A 4 27.92 20.64 -17.64
CA ASP A 4 26.57 20.87 -18.21
C ASP A 4 25.77 19.55 -18.12
N PHE A 5 25.15 19.30 -16.95
CA PHE A 5 24.29 18.18 -16.73
C PHE A 5 23.02 18.60 -15.99
N ARG A 6 21.94 17.88 -16.25
CA ARG A 6 20.68 18.00 -15.50
C ARG A 6 20.61 16.87 -14.49
N LEU A 7 20.39 17.20 -13.22
CA LEU A 7 20.27 16.24 -12.14
C LEU A 7 18.79 15.99 -11.81
N ILE A 8 18.37 14.73 -11.83
CA ILE A 8 17.11 14.27 -11.28
C ILE A 8 17.46 13.25 -10.20
N GLY A 9 17.14 13.54 -8.97
CA GLY A 9 17.37 12.65 -7.82
C GLY A 9 16.07 12.25 -7.15
N ALA A 10 16.04 11.06 -6.54
CA ALA A 10 14.96 10.60 -5.69
C ALA A 10 15.55 10.09 -4.38
N THR A 11 14.89 10.39 -3.26
CA THR A 11 15.34 9.98 -1.94
C THR A 11 14.13 9.81 -1.01
N THR A 12 14.29 8.96 0.01
CA THR A 12 13.34 8.82 1.12
C THR A 12 13.76 9.64 2.35
N ARG A 13 14.90 10.34 2.28
CA ARG A 13 15.39 11.18 3.37
C ARG A 13 14.55 12.42 3.52
N GLN A 14 14.51 12.93 4.74
CA GLN A 14 13.88 14.24 5.01
C GLN A 14 14.68 15.37 4.35
N PRO A 15 14.02 16.46 3.94
CA PRO A 15 14.69 17.58 3.30
C PRO A 15 15.86 18.13 4.11
N GLU A 16 15.77 18.13 5.43
CA GLU A 16 16.77 18.65 6.36
C GLU A 16 18.08 17.83 6.34
N GLU A 17 18.00 16.56 5.93
CA GLU A 17 19.15 15.66 5.81
C GLU A 17 19.92 15.85 4.49
N LEU A 18 19.36 16.61 3.57
CA LEU A 18 20.00 16.90 2.28
C LEU A 18 20.88 18.12 2.37
N PRO A 19 22.07 18.12 1.71
CA PRO A 19 22.94 19.29 1.67
C PRO A 19 22.21 20.54 1.15
N ALA A 20 22.29 21.64 1.89
CA ALA A 20 21.65 22.91 1.53
C ALA A 20 22.06 23.40 0.13
N ALA A 21 23.30 23.11 -0.30
CA ALA A 21 23.81 23.45 -1.62
C ALA A 21 23.07 22.72 -2.77
N LEU A 22 22.57 21.50 -2.54
CA LEU A 22 21.73 20.80 -3.51
C LEU A 22 20.31 21.36 -3.49
N ARG A 23 19.72 21.54 -2.32
CA ARG A 23 18.35 22.04 -2.16
C ARG A 23 18.17 23.40 -2.82
N SER A 24 19.12 24.31 -2.64
CA SER A 24 19.05 25.66 -3.23
C SER A 24 19.10 25.69 -4.77
N ARG A 25 19.51 24.59 -5.41
CA ARG A 25 19.67 24.49 -6.88
C ARG A 25 18.66 23.54 -7.53
N CYS A 26 17.84 22.86 -6.74
CA CYS A 26 16.88 21.88 -7.22
C CYS A 26 15.45 22.31 -6.89
N VAL A 27 14.52 21.90 -7.71
CA VAL A 27 13.09 21.96 -7.38
C VAL A 27 12.73 20.71 -6.59
N GLU A 28 12.15 20.89 -5.42
CA GLU A 28 11.73 19.79 -4.57
C GLU A 28 10.29 19.38 -4.91
N LEU A 29 10.07 18.08 -5.14
CA LEU A 29 8.77 17.49 -5.38
C LEU A 29 8.49 16.45 -4.31
N PHE A 30 7.39 16.63 -3.58
CA PHE A 30 6.99 15.73 -2.51
C PHE A 30 5.91 14.76 -2.99
N PHE A 31 6.18 13.47 -2.85
CA PHE A 31 5.23 12.41 -3.16
C PHE A 31 4.55 11.95 -1.88
N LYS A 32 3.24 12.05 -1.85
CA LYS A 32 2.42 11.50 -0.75
C LYS A 32 2.22 10.00 -0.92
N PRO A 33 1.96 9.26 0.17
CA PRO A 33 1.50 7.89 0.08
C PRO A 33 0.28 7.78 -0.85
N LEU A 34 0.18 6.66 -1.55
CA LEU A 34 -0.94 6.40 -2.45
C LEU A 34 -2.25 6.26 -1.65
N SER A 35 -3.30 6.91 -2.13
CA SER A 35 -4.64 6.73 -1.58
C SER A 35 -5.20 5.36 -1.98
N PHE A 36 -6.25 4.92 -1.29
CA PHE A 36 -6.98 3.70 -1.63
C PHE A 36 -7.46 3.72 -3.09
N GLU A 37 -8.06 4.81 -3.54
CA GLU A 37 -8.53 4.99 -4.91
C GLU A 37 -7.40 4.90 -5.95
N SER A 38 -6.25 5.49 -5.63
CA SER A 38 -5.06 5.37 -6.50
C SER A 38 -4.58 3.93 -6.58
N MET A 39 -4.64 3.20 -5.46
CA MET A 39 -4.24 1.80 -5.40
C MET A 39 -5.20 0.91 -6.21
N LEU A 40 -6.52 1.14 -6.13
CA LEU A 40 -7.51 0.49 -6.98
C LEU A 40 -7.22 0.70 -8.47
N THR A 41 -6.92 1.94 -8.84
CA THR A 41 -6.59 2.30 -10.22
C THR A 41 -5.35 1.57 -10.71
N ILE A 42 -4.32 1.46 -9.86
CA ILE A 42 -3.08 0.73 -10.16
C ILE A 42 -3.36 -0.76 -10.33
N ALA A 43 -4.12 -1.38 -9.43
CA ALA A 43 -4.46 -2.80 -9.47
C ALA A 43 -5.21 -3.15 -10.77
N ARG A 44 -6.29 -2.43 -11.06
CA ARG A 44 -7.06 -2.61 -12.31
C ARG A 44 -6.21 -2.38 -13.56
N GLY A 45 -5.38 -1.33 -13.56
CA GLY A 45 -4.48 -1.03 -14.65
C GLY A 45 -3.40 -2.09 -14.87
N ALA A 46 -2.90 -2.70 -13.79
CA ALA A 46 -1.94 -3.81 -13.86
C ALA A 46 -2.59 -5.07 -14.44
N ALA A 47 -3.78 -5.47 -13.96
CA ALA A 47 -4.53 -6.60 -14.48
C ALA A 47 -4.80 -6.45 -15.99
N LYS A 48 -5.31 -5.28 -16.40
CA LYS A 48 -5.58 -4.98 -17.80
C LYS A 48 -4.33 -5.06 -18.69
N ARG A 49 -3.19 -4.54 -18.23
CA ARG A 49 -1.91 -4.62 -18.99
C ARG A 49 -1.41 -6.03 -19.15
N LEU A 50 -1.70 -6.92 -18.21
CA LEU A 50 -1.37 -8.33 -18.28
C LEU A 50 -2.40 -9.17 -19.05
N GLY A 51 -3.48 -8.55 -19.53
CA GLY A 51 -4.54 -9.21 -20.32
C GLY A 51 -5.54 -10.00 -19.47
N TYR A 52 -5.69 -9.63 -18.20
CA TYR A 52 -6.67 -10.23 -17.30
C TYR A 52 -7.80 -9.25 -16.99
N ASP A 53 -9.03 -9.79 -16.92
CA ASP A 53 -10.14 -9.15 -16.23
C ASP A 53 -10.00 -9.34 -14.73
N MET A 54 -10.59 -8.44 -13.95
CA MET A 54 -10.50 -8.48 -12.49
C MET A 54 -11.85 -8.10 -11.86
N ASP A 55 -12.25 -8.86 -10.87
CA ASP A 55 -13.44 -8.55 -10.08
C ASP A 55 -13.20 -7.32 -9.19
N ASP A 56 -14.23 -6.52 -8.96
CA ASP A 56 -14.11 -5.32 -8.12
C ASP A 56 -13.69 -5.68 -6.69
N ALA A 57 -14.25 -6.74 -6.11
CA ALA A 57 -13.87 -7.22 -4.79
C ALA A 57 -12.40 -7.68 -4.73
N ALA A 58 -11.86 -8.25 -5.82
CA ALA A 58 -10.44 -8.61 -5.91
C ALA A 58 -9.54 -7.37 -5.95
N ALA A 59 -9.96 -6.33 -6.68
CA ALA A 59 -9.23 -5.06 -6.74
C ALA A 59 -9.21 -4.34 -5.38
N GLU A 60 -10.35 -4.35 -4.67
CA GLU A 60 -10.47 -3.79 -3.33
C GLU A 60 -9.58 -4.52 -2.33
N LEU A 61 -9.56 -5.86 -2.34
CA LEU A 61 -8.68 -6.64 -1.49
C LEU A 61 -7.20 -6.33 -1.77
N CYS A 62 -6.81 -6.27 -3.04
CA CYS A 62 -5.46 -5.87 -3.42
C CYS A 62 -5.10 -4.48 -2.86
N ALA A 63 -5.99 -3.50 -3.01
CA ALA A 63 -5.78 -2.14 -2.51
C ALA A 63 -5.70 -2.07 -0.97
N GLN A 64 -6.43 -2.94 -0.26
CA GLN A 64 -6.39 -3.05 1.20
C GLN A 64 -5.09 -3.68 1.73
N CYS A 65 -4.54 -4.64 0.99
CA CYS A 65 -3.33 -5.37 1.39
C CYS A 65 -2.03 -4.63 1.04
N CYS A 66 -2.01 -3.87 -0.06
CA CYS A 66 -0.79 -3.27 -0.59
C CYS A 66 -0.43 -1.94 0.07
N MET A 67 0.86 -1.73 0.30
CA MET A 67 1.44 -0.49 0.84
C MET A 67 1.99 0.41 -0.27
N SER A 68 2.35 -0.16 -1.40
CA SER A 68 2.92 0.54 -2.55
C SER A 68 2.32 0.05 -3.87
N GLY A 69 2.43 0.86 -4.91
CA GLY A 69 2.02 0.44 -6.24
C GLY A 69 2.80 -0.76 -6.77
N ARG A 70 4.04 -0.95 -6.31
CA ARG A 70 4.85 -2.12 -6.66
C ARG A 70 4.27 -3.40 -6.06
N ASP A 71 3.84 -3.35 -4.79
CA ASP A 71 3.21 -4.49 -4.13
C ASP A 71 1.94 -4.89 -4.87
N ALA A 72 1.11 -3.91 -5.25
CA ALA A 72 -0.09 -4.17 -6.03
C ALA A 72 0.22 -4.85 -7.37
N VAL A 73 1.21 -4.37 -8.12
CA VAL A 73 1.62 -5.00 -9.38
C VAL A 73 2.11 -6.42 -9.16
N ASN A 74 2.94 -6.66 -8.13
CA ASN A 74 3.45 -7.99 -7.80
C ASN A 74 2.31 -8.96 -7.43
N MET A 75 1.35 -8.53 -6.61
CA MET A 75 0.18 -9.35 -6.27
C MET A 75 -0.65 -9.71 -7.50
N ILE A 76 -0.87 -8.75 -8.42
CA ILE A 76 -1.59 -9.02 -9.67
C ILE A 76 -0.81 -9.97 -10.58
N GLN A 77 0.51 -9.89 -10.63
CA GLN A 77 1.33 -10.84 -11.39
C GLN A 77 1.23 -12.26 -10.84
N LEU A 78 1.26 -12.42 -9.52
CA LEU A 78 1.10 -13.72 -8.87
C LEU A 78 -0.30 -14.29 -9.12
N ALA A 79 -1.35 -13.49 -8.93
CA ALA A 79 -2.73 -13.90 -9.21
C ALA A 79 -2.90 -14.28 -10.70
N GLY A 80 -2.36 -13.46 -11.60
CA GLY A 80 -2.38 -13.72 -13.04
C GLY A 80 -1.69 -15.04 -13.41
N GLY A 81 -0.54 -15.34 -12.79
CA GLY A 81 0.16 -16.61 -12.94
C GLY A 81 -0.70 -17.81 -12.52
N ALA A 82 -1.34 -17.72 -11.34
CA ALA A 82 -2.24 -18.76 -10.84
C ALA A 82 -3.45 -18.99 -11.76
N VAL A 83 -4.08 -17.90 -12.20
CA VAL A 83 -5.23 -17.94 -13.13
C VAL A 83 -4.83 -18.51 -14.49
N TYR A 84 -3.63 -18.19 -14.97
CA TYR A 84 -3.10 -18.71 -16.24
C TYR A 84 -2.95 -20.24 -16.22
N THR A 85 -2.43 -20.80 -15.13
CA THR A 85 -2.29 -22.28 -15.01
C THR A 85 -3.63 -23.01 -15.03
N GLN A 86 -4.72 -22.32 -14.70
CA GLN A 86 -6.09 -22.82 -14.74
C GLN A 86 -6.83 -22.53 -16.06
N ASN A 87 -6.12 -22.02 -17.07
CA ASN A 87 -6.70 -21.58 -18.35
C ASN A 87 -7.81 -20.53 -18.20
N ARG A 88 -7.78 -19.72 -17.14
CA ARG A 88 -8.71 -18.61 -16.90
C ARG A 88 -8.04 -17.29 -17.24
N ARG A 89 -8.85 -16.27 -17.52
CA ARG A 89 -8.38 -14.88 -17.76
C ARG A 89 -9.00 -13.86 -16.83
N ARG A 90 -9.67 -14.32 -15.77
CA ARG A 90 -10.33 -13.45 -14.79
C ARG A 90 -9.79 -13.74 -13.40
N ILE A 91 -9.30 -12.71 -12.76
CA ILE A 91 -8.83 -12.73 -11.37
C ILE A 91 -10.03 -12.49 -10.47
N THR A 92 -10.35 -13.47 -9.63
CA THR A 92 -11.45 -13.43 -8.68
C THR A 92 -10.97 -13.03 -7.28
N PHE A 93 -11.93 -12.74 -6.40
CA PHE A 93 -11.64 -12.49 -4.99
C PHE A 93 -10.84 -13.63 -4.35
N SER A 94 -11.23 -14.89 -4.59
CA SER A 94 -10.54 -16.05 -4.03
C SER A 94 -9.10 -16.20 -4.50
N ASP A 95 -8.82 -15.83 -5.77
CA ASP A 95 -7.43 -15.83 -6.28
C ASP A 95 -6.59 -14.78 -5.55
N MET A 96 -7.17 -13.62 -5.30
CA MET A 96 -6.49 -12.54 -4.59
C MET A 96 -6.33 -12.84 -3.09
N GLU A 97 -7.31 -13.48 -2.46
CA GLU A 97 -7.25 -13.93 -1.07
C GLU A 97 -6.10 -14.93 -0.89
N TRP A 98 -6.02 -15.94 -1.74
CA TRP A 98 -4.91 -16.89 -1.75
C TRP A 98 -3.55 -16.20 -1.93
N VAL A 99 -3.43 -15.22 -2.85
CA VAL A 99 -2.20 -14.46 -3.05
C VAL A 99 -1.85 -13.66 -1.80
N SER A 100 -2.84 -13.06 -1.12
CA SER A 100 -2.59 -12.28 0.09
C SER A 100 -2.04 -13.13 1.22
N GLU A 101 -2.51 -14.36 1.36
CA GLU A 101 -2.04 -15.33 2.35
C GLU A 101 -0.61 -15.76 2.07
N ILE A 102 -0.30 -16.22 0.85
CA ILE A 102 1.05 -16.70 0.51
C ILE A 102 2.11 -15.58 0.49
N SER A 103 1.67 -14.35 0.22
CA SER A 103 2.56 -13.17 0.22
C SER A 103 2.74 -12.57 1.61
N ASN A 104 2.09 -13.14 2.63
CA ASN A 104 2.06 -12.61 3.99
C ASN A 104 1.70 -11.10 4.01
N CYS A 105 0.72 -10.72 3.19
CA CYS A 105 0.19 -9.37 3.07
C CYS A 105 -1.19 -9.31 3.76
N PRO A 106 -1.26 -9.17 5.09
CA PRO A 106 -2.53 -9.13 5.79
C PRO A 106 -3.32 -7.88 5.40
N LYS A 107 -4.64 -8.02 5.37
CA LYS A 107 -5.54 -6.88 5.27
C LYS A 107 -5.16 -5.83 6.29
N ARG A 108 -5.08 -4.58 5.87
CA ARG A 108 -4.96 -3.47 6.82
C ARG A 108 -6.18 -3.48 7.72
N PRO A 109 -6.01 -3.39 9.04
CA PRO A 109 -7.16 -3.25 9.94
C PRO A 109 -7.92 -1.99 9.54
N ASP A 110 -9.25 -2.10 9.52
CA ASP A 110 -10.12 -0.95 9.30
C ASP A 110 -9.99 -0.04 10.53
N ILE A 111 -9.38 1.13 10.32
CA ILE A 111 -9.13 2.09 11.40
C ILE A 111 -10.46 2.81 11.67
N ARG A 112 -11.31 2.21 12.49
CA ARG A 112 -12.52 2.85 13.00
C ARG A 112 -12.30 3.28 14.45
N MET A 113 -12.48 4.57 14.69
CA MET A 113 -12.61 5.06 16.07
C MET A 113 -13.97 4.61 16.57
N PRO A 114 -14.05 3.95 17.73
CA PRO A 114 -15.34 3.64 18.34
C PRO A 114 -16.10 4.94 18.64
N GLU A 115 -17.38 4.99 18.31
CA GLU A 115 -18.23 6.17 18.53
C GLU A 115 -18.41 6.46 20.04
N HIS A 116 -18.31 5.43 20.87
CA HIS A 116 -18.42 5.55 22.32
C HIS A 116 -17.33 4.71 22.99
N MET A 117 -16.61 5.33 23.92
CA MET A 117 -15.66 4.61 24.76
C MET A 117 -16.37 4.18 26.06
N LEU A 118 -16.26 2.90 26.38
CA LEU A 118 -16.75 2.37 27.66
C LEU A 118 -15.73 2.62 28.80
N PRO A 119 -16.17 2.77 30.05
CA PRO A 119 -15.25 2.80 31.17
C PRO A 119 -14.41 1.52 31.21
N GLY A 120 -13.10 1.67 31.35
CA GLY A 120 -12.15 0.54 31.28
C GLY A 120 -11.57 0.28 29.91
N THR A 121 -11.97 1.03 28.88
CA THR A 121 -11.34 0.96 27.54
C THR A 121 -10.45 2.16 27.27
N ALA A 122 -9.36 1.95 26.57
CA ALA A 122 -8.45 3.00 26.09
C ALA A 122 -8.04 2.71 24.64
N ILE A 123 -7.79 3.77 23.87
CA ILE A 123 -7.28 3.63 22.51
C ILE A 123 -5.78 3.86 22.51
N GLY A 124 -5.03 2.85 22.12
CA GLY A 124 -3.60 2.94 21.85
C GLY A 124 -3.35 3.22 20.36
N ILE A 125 -2.35 4.05 20.08
CA ILE A 125 -1.86 4.27 18.72
C ILE A 125 -0.51 3.60 18.60
N GLY A 126 -0.41 2.65 17.68
CA GLY A 126 0.84 1.97 17.33
C GLY A 126 1.33 2.36 15.95
N VAL A 127 2.63 2.25 15.71
CA VAL A 127 3.22 2.40 14.38
C VAL A 127 3.76 1.04 13.96
N VAL A 128 3.24 0.52 12.86
CA VAL A 128 3.74 -0.70 12.23
C VAL A 128 4.78 -0.33 11.18
N GLY A 129 5.74 -1.20 10.91
CA GLY A 129 6.81 -0.95 9.95
C GLY A 129 6.32 -0.32 8.64
N GLY A 130 7.06 0.69 8.16
CA GLY A 130 6.66 1.47 6.98
C GLY A 130 5.89 2.75 7.27
N GLY A 131 5.75 3.15 8.56
CA GLY A 131 5.15 4.43 8.94
C GLY A 131 3.61 4.43 8.97
N ASN A 132 2.98 3.26 8.91
CA ASN A 132 1.53 3.15 9.05
C ASN A 132 1.14 3.11 10.53
N GLY A 133 0.25 4.03 10.92
CA GLY A 133 -0.42 3.97 12.21
C GLY A 133 -1.43 2.82 12.26
N MET A 134 -1.53 2.18 13.42
CA MET A 134 -2.64 1.29 13.77
C MET A 134 -3.29 1.77 15.05
N ILE A 135 -4.59 1.59 15.15
CA ILE A 135 -5.34 1.83 16.38
C ILE A 135 -5.55 0.48 17.05
N MET A 136 -5.29 0.42 18.35
CA MET A 136 -5.54 -0.75 19.18
C MET A 136 -6.53 -0.34 20.28
N GLU A 137 -7.57 -1.11 20.45
CA GLU A 137 -8.45 -1.00 21.61
C GLU A 137 -7.85 -1.82 22.76
N ILE A 138 -7.66 -1.17 23.89
CA ILE A 138 -7.10 -1.76 25.10
C ILE A 138 -8.22 -1.81 26.12
N GLU A 139 -8.57 -2.99 26.57
CA GLU A 139 -9.56 -3.23 27.63
C GLU A 139 -8.86 -3.59 28.93
N CYS A 140 -9.28 -2.96 30.01
CA CYS A 140 -8.85 -3.28 31.36
C CYS A 140 -10.03 -3.82 32.15
N ALA A 141 -9.91 -5.06 32.64
CA ALA A 141 -10.81 -5.63 33.63
C ALA A 141 -10.13 -5.58 35.00
N ALA A 142 -10.84 -5.08 36.01
CA ALA A 142 -10.43 -5.20 37.43
C ALA A 142 -11.17 -6.39 38.02
N GLU A 143 -10.44 -7.35 38.63
CA GLU A 143 -10.98 -8.42 39.45
C GLU A 143 -11.41 -7.89 40.85
#